data_eb81b6c294799d5759109b786ff82579
#
_entry.id   eb81b6c294799d5759109b786ff82579
#
_cell.length_a   1.000
_cell.length_b   1.000
_cell.length_c   1.000
_cell.angle_alpha   90.00
_cell.angle_beta   90.00
_cell.angle_gamma   90.00
#
_symmetry.space_group_name_H-M   'P 1'
#
loop_
_entity.id
_entity.type
_entity.pdbx_description
1 polymer ?
#
loop_
_entity_poly.entity_id
_entity_poly.type
_entity_poly.pdbx_seq_one_letter_code
_entity_poly.pdbx_strand_id
1 'polypeptide(L)'
;MPTDNDCKRKRCLRGRDHGLPLRVEPQWGERRVLRELVIRRLPRHRPPTRPGEMLLEEFIKPLAITQSELASRLGISFPRLNEIIRGKRTITSDTALRLARVLGMSADFWLGLQLDWDLWHAMRSSKATEIDRLEPLRTSA
;
A
#
# COMPACT_ATOMS: atom_id res chain seq x y z
N MET A 1 2.48 -59.19 26.03
CA MET A 1 3.56 -58.50 25.29
C MET A 1 2.93 -57.46 24.41
N PRO A 2 3.17 -56.20 24.64
CA PRO A 2 2.68 -55.18 23.74
C PRO A 2 3.44 -55.29 22.42
N THR A 3 2.71 -55.47 21.36
CA THR A 3 3.29 -55.53 20.02
C THR A 3 3.87 -54.17 19.61
N ASP A 4 4.95 -54.23 18.86
CA ASP A 4 5.74 -53.09 18.36
C ASP A 4 4.93 -51.97 17.65
N ASN A 5 3.67 -52.27 17.37
CA ASN A 5 2.75 -51.37 16.69
C ASN A 5 2.10 -50.35 17.63
N ASP A 6 2.12 -50.58 18.95
CA ASP A 6 1.48 -49.67 19.92
C ASP A 6 2.44 -48.49 20.28
N CYS A 7 3.74 -48.73 20.17
CA CYS A 7 4.77 -47.71 20.40
C CYS A 7 4.86 -46.67 19.27
N LYS A 8 4.51 -47.06 18.05
CA LYS A 8 4.49 -46.16 16.89
C LYS A 8 3.30 -45.20 16.90
N ARG A 9 2.15 -45.61 17.43
CA ARG A 9 0.96 -44.76 17.55
C ARG A 9 1.11 -43.65 18.59
N LYS A 10 1.80 -43.90 19.68
CA LYS A 10 2.00 -42.91 20.74
C LYS A 10 3.07 -41.87 20.39
N ARG A 11 3.97 -42.17 19.47
CA ARG A 11 5.01 -41.25 19.00
C ARG A 11 4.52 -40.31 17.91
N CYS A 12 3.46 -40.69 17.19
CA CYS A 12 2.86 -39.81 16.16
C CYS A 12 1.99 -38.70 16.73
N LEU A 13 1.63 -38.75 18.01
CA LEU A 13 0.79 -37.76 18.67
C LEU A 13 1.59 -36.70 19.46
N ARG A 14 2.90 -36.90 19.57
CA ARG A 14 3.78 -35.97 20.22
C ARG A 14 4.60 -35.23 19.14
N GLY A 15 4.13 -34.08 18.69
CA GLY A 15 5.00 -33.15 17.97
C GLY A 15 4.67 -32.94 16.52
N ARG A 16 3.48 -32.56 16.26
CA ARG A 16 3.26 -31.51 15.26
C ARG A 16 2.67 -30.30 15.98
N ASP A 17 3.43 -29.80 16.90
CA ASP A 17 3.51 -28.35 16.97
C ASP A 17 4.14 -27.92 15.64
N HIS A 18 3.37 -28.05 14.59
CA HIS A 18 3.58 -27.22 13.44
C HIS A 18 3.40 -25.85 14.00
N GLY A 19 4.55 -25.23 14.24
CA GLY A 19 4.62 -23.88 14.68
C GLY A 19 3.53 -23.12 13.95
N LEU A 20 2.45 -22.89 14.65
CA LEU A 20 1.58 -21.81 14.30
C LEU A 20 2.51 -20.68 14.00
N PRO A 21 2.39 -20.10 12.81
CA PRO A 21 3.25 -19.01 12.46
C PRO A 21 3.17 -18.10 13.66
N LEU A 22 4.34 -17.94 14.24
CA LEU A 22 4.66 -16.85 15.10
C LEU A 22 3.42 -16.02 15.38
N ARG A 23 2.83 -16.20 16.56
CA ARG A 23 2.10 -15.11 17.17
C ARG A 23 3.00 -13.91 16.92
N VAL A 24 2.71 -13.21 15.86
CA VAL A 24 3.17 -11.83 15.76
C VAL A 24 2.43 -11.18 16.92
N GLU A 25 3.05 -11.24 18.08
CA GLU A 25 2.63 -10.42 19.20
C GLU A 25 2.57 -9.03 18.62
N PRO A 26 1.37 -8.46 18.46
CA PRO A 26 1.30 -7.07 18.09
C PRO A 26 2.00 -6.34 19.24
N GLN A 27 3.17 -5.84 18.97
CA GLN A 27 3.95 -5.07 19.94
C GLN A 27 3.28 -3.70 20.14
N TRP A 28 1.99 -3.71 20.45
CA TRP A 28 1.19 -2.53 20.68
C TRP A 28 1.44 -1.90 22.05
N GLY A 29 2.48 -2.34 22.77
CA GLY A 29 2.78 -1.90 24.13
C GLY A 29 3.44 -0.54 24.27
N GLU A 30 4.04 -0.02 23.20
CA GLU A 30 4.71 1.27 23.21
C GLU A 30 4.01 2.24 22.26
N ARG A 31 3.97 3.52 22.63
CA ARG A 31 3.45 4.59 21.78
C ARG A 31 4.24 4.60 20.49
N ARG A 32 3.71 3.98 19.46
CA ARG A 32 4.33 4.02 18.15
C ARG A 32 4.04 5.35 17.52
N VAL A 33 5.09 6.05 17.21
CA VAL A 33 5.01 7.23 16.35
C VAL A 33 4.42 6.80 15.00
N LEU A 34 3.57 7.59 14.40
CA LEU A 34 2.91 7.29 13.10
C LEU A 34 3.86 6.71 12.04
N ARG A 35 5.13 7.09 12.09
CA ARG A 35 6.17 6.57 11.19
C ARG A 35 6.39 5.07 11.31
N GLU A 36 6.23 4.50 12.51
CA GLU A 36 6.42 3.08 12.75
C GLU A 36 5.22 2.26 12.25
N LEU A 37 4.06 2.89 12.12
CA LEU A 37 2.86 2.27 11.57
C LEU A 37 2.92 2.11 10.04
N VAL A 38 3.83 2.82 9.38
CA VAL A 38 3.99 2.79 7.93
C VAL A 38 5.20 1.95 7.56
N ILE A 39 4.97 0.76 7.05
CA ILE A 39 6.03 -0.20 6.64
C ILE A 39 6.75 0.30 5.37
N ARG A 40 6.10 1.12 4.55
CA ARG A 40 6.68 1.66 3.32
C ARG A 40 7.78 2.67 3.63
N ARG A 41 8.86 2.62 2.85
CA ARG A 41 9.96 3.59 2.96
C ARG A 41 9.59 4.91 2.29
N LEU A 42 8.96 5.79 3.04
CA LEU A 42 8.65 7.14 2.58
C LEU A 42 9.89 8.06 2.70
N PRO A 43 10.10 8.95 1.74
CA PRO A 43 11.18 9.94 1.84
C PRO A 43 10.98 10.87 3.05
N ARG A 44 12.07 11.22 3.72
CA ARG A 44 12.00 12.00 4.97
C ARG A 44 11.92 13.51 4.74
N HIS A 45 12.61 14.00 3.73
CA HIS A 45 12.88 15.43 3.55
C HIS A 45 12.09 16.08 2.40
N ARG A 46 11.62 15.30 1.46
CA ARG A 46 10.82 15.77 0.34
C ARG A 46 9.57 14.95 0.17
N PRO A 47 8.48 15.50 -0.39
CA PRO A 47 7.32 14.69 -0.72
C PRO A 47 7.68 13.62 -1.77
N PRO A 48 7.04 12.45 -1.75
CA PRO A 48 7.15 11.48 -2.81
C PRO A 48 6.57 12.06 -4.11
N THR A 49 6.94 11.47 -5.24
CA THR A 49 6.45 11.89 -6.54
C THR A 49 4.94 11.68 -6.64
N ARG A 50 4.21 12.68 -7.12
CA ARG A 50 2.78 12.54 -7.37
C ARG A 50 2.53 11.61 -8.55
N PRO A 51 1.46 10.81 -8.52
CA PRO A 51 1.09 10.01 -9.68
C PRO A 51 0.88 10.83 -10.95
N GLY A 52 0.24 12.00 -10.84
CA GLY A 52 0.02 12.92 -11.95
C GLY A 52 1.30 13.51 -12.53
N GLU A 53 2.26 13.84 -11.68
CA GLU A 53 3.59 14.31 -12.07
C GLU A 53 4.36 13.22 -12.81
N MET A 54 4.38 12.01 -12.26
CA MET A 54 4.97 10.83 -12.90
C MET A 54 4.34 10.60 -14.29
N LEU A 55 3.02 10.69 -14.39
CA LEU A 55 2.31 10.52 -15.66
C LEU A 55 2.72 11.58 -16.69
N LEU A 56 2.83 12.83 -16.27
CA LEU A 56 3.20 13.94 -17.15
C LEU A 56 4.65 13.86 -17.63
N GLU A 57 5.58 13.68 -16.69
CA GLU A 57 7.02 13.80 -16.97
C GLU A 57 7.58 12.54 -17.65
N GLU A 58 7.14 11.35 -17.24
CA GLU A 58 7.72 10.08 -17.69
C GLU A 58 6.96 9.44 -18.86
N PHE A 59 5.71 9.85 -19.11
CA PHE A 59 4.89 9.24 -20.16
C PHE A 59 4.38 10.22 -21.19
N ILE A 60 3.67 11.27 -20.78
CA ILE A 60 3.06 12.22 -21.72
C ILE A 60 4.13 12.96 -22.52
N LYS A 61 5.11 13.54 -21.85
CA LYS A 61 6.19 14.28 -22.51
C LYS A 61 7.08 13.39 -23.39
N PRO A 62 7.64 12.28 -22.89
CA PRO A 62 8.51 11.43 -23.70
C PRO A 62 7.81 10.77 -24.90
N LEU A 63 6.54 10.40 -24.75
CA LEU A 63 5.76 9.81 -25.82
C LEU A 63 5.21 10.85 -26.80
N ALA A 64 5.40 12.14 -26.54
CA ALA A 64 4.90 13.26 -27.34
C ALA A 64 3.39 13.17 -27.65
N ILE A 65 2.61 12.61 -26.72
CA ILE A 65 1.15 12.52 -26.83
C ILE A 65 0.48 13.67 -26.09
N THR A 66 -0.71 14.03 -26.53
CA THR A 66 -1.50 15.06 -25.83
C THR A 66 -2.30 14.45 -24.70
N GLN A 67 -2.66 15.28 -23.69
CA GLN A 67 -3.54 14.84 -22.61
C GLN A 67 -4.90 14.38 -23.14
N SER A 68 -5.42 15.02 -24.18
CA SER A 68 -6.68 14.64 -24.82
C SER A 68 -6.59 13.27 -25.47
N GLU A 69 -5.50 12.97 -26.17
CA GLU A 69 -5.27 11.66 -26.77
C GLU A 69 -5.15 10.58 -25.70
N LEU A 70 -4.37 10.83 -24.65
CA LEU A 70 -4.26 9.87 -23.55
C LEU A 70 -5.61 9.64 -22.87
N ALA A 71 -6.41 10.70 -22.61
CA ALA A 71 -7.73 10.57 -22.02
C ALA A 71 -8.66 9.69 -22.88
N SER A 72 -8.61 9.89 -24.19
CA SER A 72 -9.37 9.08 -25.17
C SER A 72 -8.95 7.60 -25.09
N ARG A 73 -7.65 7.32 -25.07
CA ARG A 73 -7.11 5.94 -24.99
C ARG A 73 -7.46 5.26 -23.65
N LEU A 74 -7.50 6.03 -22.57
CA LEU A 74 -7.89 5.54 -21.24
C LEU A 74 -9.40 5.37 -21.10
N GLY A 75 -10.21 5.93 -22.02
CA GLY A 75 -11.66 5.94 -21.91
C GLY A 75 -12.17 6.77 -20.73
N ILE A 76 -11.48 7.86 -20.41
CA ILE A 76 -11.87 8.81 -19.36
C ILE A 76 -12.00 10.23 -19.97
N SER A 77 -12.72 11.11 -19.29
CA SER A 77 -12.86 12.49 -19.75
C SER A 77 -11.55 13.28 -19.59
N PHE A 78 -11.30 14.21 -20.49
CA PHE A 78 -10.14 15.12 -20.39
C PHE A 78 -10.07 15.86 -19.05
N PRO A 79 -11.18 16.46 -18.54
CA PRO A 79 -11.15 17.11 -17.22
C PRO A 79 -10.68 16.17 -16.11
N ARG A 80 -11.13 14.91 -16.10
CA ARG A 80 -10.72 13.90 -15.12
C ARG A 80 -9.21 13.65 -15.18
N LEU A 81 -8.65 13.48 -16.37
CA LEU A 81 -7.21 13.28 -16.54
C LEU A 81 -6.43 14.52 -16.11
N ASN A 82 -6.86 15.71 -16.50
CA ASN A 82 -6.23 16.97 -16.15
C ASN A 82 -6.22 17.22 -14.63
N GLU A 83 -7.32 16.87 -13.92
CA GLU A 83 -7.39 16.94 -12.46
C GLU A 83 -6.39 15.99 -11.79
N ILE A 84 -6.19 14.79 -12.33
CA ILE A 84 -5.19 13.83 -11.84
C ILE A 84 -3.78 14.39 -12.03
N ILE A 85 -3.46 14.91 -13.20
CA ILE A 85 -2.15 15.52 -13.51
C ILE A 85 -1.86 16.69 -12.58
N ARG A 86 -2.85 17.52 -12.32
CA ARG A 86 -2.73 18.67 -11.39
C ARG A 86 -2.75 18.29 -9.91
N GLY A 87 -2.95 17.03 -9.59
CA GLY A 87 -3.03 16.54 -8.21
C GLY A 87 -4.30 16.95 -7.47
N LYS A 88 -5.35 17.37 -8.19
CA LYS A 88 -6.66 17.72 -7.63
C LYS A 88 -7.56 16.49 -7.44
N ARG A 89 -7.25 15.40 -8.10
CA ARG A 89 -7.97 14.13 -8.02
C ARG A 89 -7.01 12.98 -7.80
N THR A 90 -7.39 12.07 -6.92
CA THR A 90 -6.65 10.84 -6.65
C THR A 90 -6.84 9.81 -7.78
N ILE A 91 -5.86 8.92 -7.93
CA ILE A 91 -5.98 7.76 -8.80
C ILE A 91 -6.78 6.68 -8.07
N THR A 92 -7.89 6.29 -8.66
CA THR A 92 -8.71 5.16 -8.18
C THR A 92 -8.24 3.85 -8.82
N SER A 93 -8.66 2.71 -8.26
CA SER A 93 -8.33 1.39 -8.79
C SER A 93 -8.74 1.23 -10.27
N ASP A 94 -9.91 1.72 -10.66
CA ASP A 94 -10.34 1.75 -12.07
C ASP A 94 -9.36 2.52 -12.95
N THR A 95 -8.97 3.71 -12.53
CA THR A 95 -8.01 4.53 -13.28
C THR A 95 -6.62 3.87 -13.34
N ALA A 96 -6.18 3.26 -12.24
CA ALA A 96 -4.90 2.54 -12.19
C ALA A 96 -4.87 1.35 -13.16
N LEU A 97 -5.95 0.59 -13.25
CA LEU A 97 -6.08 -0.54 -14.21
C LEU A 97 -6.05 -0.05 -15.65
N ARG A 98 -6.72 1.06 -15.96
CA ARG A 98 -6.70 1.68 -17.30
C ARG A 98 -5.30 2.17 -17.67
N LEU A 99 -4.60 2.84 -16.75
CA LEU A 99 -3.21 3.27 -16.91
C LEU A 99 -2.29 2.08 -17.13
N ALA A 100 -2.46 1.02 -16.35
CA ALA A 100 -1.69 -0.21 -16.49
C ALA A 100 -1.86 -0.83 -17.89
N ARG A 101 -3.09 -0.86 -18.38
CA ARG A 101 -3.39 -1.43 -19.69
C ARG A 101 -2.82 -0.61 -20.84
N VAL A 102 -2.89 0.71 -20.76
CA VAL A 102 -2.47 1.61 -21.84
C VAL A 102 -0.97 1.89 -21.84
N LEU A 103 -0.38 2.07 -20.65
CA LEU A 103 1.02 2.46 -20.49
C LEU A 103 1.97 1.31 -20.17
N GLY A 104 1.45 0.13 -19.85
CA GLY A 104 2.25 -1.06 -19.57
C GLY A 104 2.86 -1.14 -18.17
N MET A 105 2.63 -0.15 -17.31
CA MET A 105 3.05 -0.21 -15.90
C MET A 105 1.95 -0.86 -15.05
N SER A 106 2.34 -1.62 -14.01
CA SER A 106 1.35 -2.29 -13.16
C SER A 106 0.39 -1.33 -12.47
N ALA A 107 -0.84 -1.77 -12.20
CA ALA A 107 -1.80 -0.98 -11.44
C ALA A 107 -1.30 -0.68 -10.01
N ASP A 108 -0.58 -1.65 -9.41
CA ASP A 108 0.04 -1.51 -8.09
C ASP A 108 1.07 -0.38 -8.05
N PHE A 109 1.80 -0.17 -9.14
CA PHE A 109 2.73 0.95 -9.28
C PHE A 109 2.00 2.30 -9.13
N TRP A 110 0.91 2.50 -9.86
CA TRP A 110 0.13 3.73 -9.82
C TRP A 110 -0.55 3.96 -8.47
N LEU A 111 -1.14 2.92 -7.89
CA LEU A 111 -1.73 2.97 -6.56
C LEU A 111 -0.68 3.16 -5.47
N GLY A 112 0.51 2.58 -5.66
CA GLY A 112 1.64 2.75 -4.75
C GLY A 112 2.11 4.21 -4.68
N LEU A 113 2.22 4.90 -5.81
CA LEU A 113 2.55 6.33 -5.86
C LEU A 113 1.49 7.17 -5.12
N GLN A 114 0.21 6.86 -5.34
CA GLN A 114 -0.89 7.56 -4.66
C GLN A 114 -0.84 7.31 -3.14
N LEU A 115 -0.65 6.06 -2.74
CA LEU A 115 -0.55 5.69 -1.32
C LEU A 115 0.61 6.38 -0.62
N ASP A 116 1.78 6.41 -1.25
CA ASP A 116 2.96 7.06 -0.70
C ASP A 116 2.73 8.56 -0.51
N TRP A 117 2.11 9.19 -1.49
CA TRP A 117 1.73 10.60 -1.44
C TRP A 117 0.74 10.88 -0.31
N ASP A 118 -0.34 10.11 -0.24
CA ASP A 118 -1.40 10.30 0.74
C ASP A 118 -0.90 10.06 2.17
N LEU A 119 -0.14 8.99 2.41
CA LEU A 119 0.46 8.70 3.71
C LEU A 119 1.44 9.79 4.14
N TRP A 120 2.29 10.26 3.22
CA TRP A 120 3.28 11.29 3.54
C TRP A 120 2.61 12.59 3.99
N HIS A 121 1.53 12.99 3.32
CA HIS A 121 0.75 14.19 3.68
C HIS A 121 -0.07 13.97 4.95
N ALA A 122 -0.72 12.81 5.11
CA ALA A 122 -1.50 12.48 6.30
C ALA A 122 -0.65 12.53 7.57
N MET A 123 0.57 11.98 7.52
CA MET A 123 1.51 11.97 8.64
C MET A 123 2.02 13.36 9.03
N ARG A 124 1.85 14.36 8.20
CA ARG A 124 2.26 15.75 8.42
C ARG A 124 1.10 16.71 8.56
N SER A 125 -0.11 16.19 8.50
CA SER A 125 -1.33 16.99 8.69
C SER A 125 -1.54 17.35 10.17
N SER A 126 -2.37 18.35 10.42
CA SER A 126 -2.79 18.70 11.78
C SER A 126 -3.45 17.53 12.54
N LYS A 127 -4.10 16.62 11.80
CA LYS A 127 -4.72 15.42 12.36
C LYS A 127 -3.72 14.36 12.84
N ALA A 128 -2.47 14.45 12.41
CA ALA A 128 -1.42 13.50 12.83
C ALA A 128 -1.28 13.44 14.34
N THR A 129 -1.32 14.59 15.01
CA THR A 129 -1.24 14.70 16.48
C THR A 129 -2.45 14.04 17.16
N GLU A 130 -3.63 14.13 16.57
CA GLU A 130 -4.83 13.47 17.08
C GLU A 130 -4.70 11.94 16.96
N ILE A 131 -4.20 11.48 15.82
CA ILE A 131 -3.99 10.05 15.57
C ILE A 131 -2.94 9.48 16.52
N ASP A 132 -1.85 10.20 16.79
CA ASP A 132 -0.81 9.79 17.73
C ASP A 132 -1.31 9.61 19.18
N ARG A 133 -2.42 10.27 19.52
CA ARG A 133 -3.05 10.16 20.84
C ARG A 133 -4.00 8.97 20.97
N LEU A 134 -4.34 8.31 19.85
CA LEU A 134 -5.21 7.15 19.87
C LEU A 134 -4.51 5.98 20.55
N GLU A 135 -5.19 5.37 21.51
CA GLU A 135 -4.67 4.20 22.19
C GLU A 135 -5.09 2.92 21.45
N PRO A 136 -4.15 1.99 21.23
CA PRO A 136 -4.49 0.71 20.63
C PRO A 136 -5.39 -0.10 21.58
N LEU A 137 -6.35 -0.81 21.01
CA LEU A 137 -7.15 -1.76 21.78
C LEU A 137 -6.22 -2.85 22.33
N ARG A 138 -6.20 -2.99 23.64
CA ARG A 138 -5.52 -4.11 24.31
C ARG A 138 -6.45 -5.31 24.23
N THR A 139 -6.09 -6.29 23.45
CA THR A 139 -6.69 -7.61 23.58
C THR A 139 -6.17 -8.18 24.90
N SER A 140 -7.03 -8.19 25.92
CA SER A 140 -6.75 -8.99 27.13
C SER A 140 -6.63 -10.45 26.68
N ALA A 141 -5.45 -10.99 26.84
CA ALA A 141 -5.22 -12.40 26.65
C ALA A 141 -5.90 -13.19 27.78
#